data_4ec1cc4d2ab28c987091a00e7b89fc43
#
_entry.id   4ec1cc4d2ab28c987091a00e7b89fc43
#
_cell.length_a   1.000
_cell.length_b   1.000
_cell.length_c   1.000
_cell.angle_alpha   90.00
_cell.angle_beta   90.00
_cell.angle_gamma   90.00
#
_symmetry.space_group_name_H-M   'P 1'
#
loop_
_entity.id
_entity.type
_entity.pdbx_description
1 polymer ?
#
loop_
_entity_poly.entity_id
_entity_poly.type
_entity_poly.pdbx_seq_one_letter_code
_entity_poly.pdbx_strand_id
1 'polypeptide(L)'
;LPDGWCAVALKDLCENINGLWKGKKEPFVNVGVIRNANFTKDFKLDYSNIEYIDVEQRTFAKRHLENGDLIVEKSGGSDNNPVGRTILYEGKSGVFSFSNFTMVLRIRYNDTVLSKYLYYCILAKYQTGAMRLMQTQTTGLHNLILNKFLLMSICLPPLYEQRRIIDQIETFFTTLNLIMESL
;
A
#
# COMPACT_ATOMS: atom_id res chain seq x y z
N LEU A 1 6.99 -20.19 -14.99
CA LEU A 1 6.25 -18.99 -15.40
C LEU A 1 5.92 -19.10 -16.88
N PRO A 2 4.81 -18.49 -17.34
CA PRO A 2 4.51 -18.39 -18.77
C PRO A 2 5.59 -17.61 -19.53
N ASP A 3 5.62 -17.76 -20.86
CA ASP A 3 6.55 -17.00 -21.70
C ASP A 3 6.36 -15.50 -21.54
N GLY A 4 7.46 -14.77 -21.44
CA GLY A 4 7.46 -13.32 -21.21
C GLY A 4 7.21 -12.88 -19.77
N TRP A 5 6.97 -13.81 -18.84
CA TRP A 5 6.85 -13.52 -17.41
C TRP A 5 8.20 -13.68 -16.71
N CYS A 6 8.46 -12.84 -15.70
CA CYS A 6 9.63 -12.98 -14.84
C CYS A 6 9.23 -12.92 -13.35
N ALA A 7 10.11 -13.45 -12.49
CA ALA A 7 9.95 -13.33 -11.04
C ALA A 7 10.90 -12.24 -10.55
N VAL A 8 10.36 -11.22 -9.87
CA VAL A 8 11.12 -10.06 -9.40
C VAL A 8 10.82 -9.84 -7.93
N ALA A 9 11.82 -9.48 -7.13
CA ALA A 9 11.58 -9.15 -5.74
C ALA A 9 10.91 -7.76 -5.63
N LEU A 10 9.98 -7.62 -4.67
CA LEU A 10 9.23 -6.39 -4.47
C LEU A 10 10.14 -5.15 -4.30
N LYS A 11 11.27 -5.31 -3.58
CA LYS A 11 12.28 -4.25 -3.38
C LYS A 11 12.89 -3.71 -4.68
N ASP A 12 12.93 -4.53 -5.72
CA ASP A 12 13.53 -4.16 -7.00
C ASP A 12 12.54 -3.37 -7.89
N LEU A 13 11.24 -3.47 -7.60
CA LEU A 13 10.17 -2.74 -8.28
C LEU A 13 9.86 -1.38 -7.65
N CYS A 14 10.08 -1.24 -6.33
CA CYS A 14 9.61 -0.09 -5.56
C CYS A 14 10.70 0.56 -4.73
N GLU A 15 10.57 1.86 -4.53
CA GLU A 15 11.16 2.56 -3.41
C GLU A 15 10.30 2.36 -2.17
N ASN A 16 10.93 2.07 -1.02
CA ASN A 16 10.26 2.00 0.28
C ASN A 16 10.46 3.30 1.03
N ILE A 17 9.37 4.03 1.29
CA ILE A 17 9.36 5.31 2.00
C ILE A 17 8.72 5.11 3.37
N ASN A 18 9.47 5.39 4.43
CA ASN A 18 8.93 5.33 5.79
C ASN A 18 8.01 6.50 6.09
N GLY A 19 7.01 6.23 6.93
CA GLY A 19 6.03 7.22 7.33
C GLY A 19 6.59 8.40 8.12
N LEU A 20 5.73 9.35 8.36
CA LEU A 20 6.02 10.69 8.83
C LEU A 20 6.51 10.71 10.30
N TRP A 21 7.48 11.57 10.56
CA TRP A 21 7.84 12.08 11.89
C TRP A 21 7.64 13.59 11.90
N LYS A 22 7.05 14.12 12.96
CA LYS A 22 6.70 15.56 13.08
C LYS A 22 7.87 16.48 12.73
N GLY A 23 9.08 16.12 13.14
CA GLY A 23 10.24 17.00 13.04
C GLY A 23 10.26 18.11 14.08
N LYS A 24 11.31 18.94 14.08
CA LYS A 24 11.55 19.98 15.10
C LYS A 24 11.91 21.35 14.52
N LYS A 25 12.10 21.46 13.19
CA LYS A 25 12.63 22.67 12.54
C LYS A 25 11.61 23.32 11.63
N GLU A 26 11.45 24.63 11.79
CA GLU A 26 10.65 25.47 10.88
C GLU A 26 11.27 25.53 9.46
N PRO A 27 10.48 25.84 8.43
CA PRO A 27 9.04 26.11 8.50
C PRO A 27 8.20 24.84 8.63
N PHE A 28 7.05 24.97 9.31
CA PHE A 28 6.03 23.91 9.42
C PHE A 28 4.92 24.12 8.40
N VAL A 29 4.29 23.01 8.01
CA VAL A 29 3.09 22.97 7.17
C VAL A 29 2.07 22.04 7.82
N ASN A 30 0.80 22.45 7.82
CA ASN A 30 -0.30 21.64 8.33
C ASN A 30 -0.75 20.65 7.25
N VAL A 31 -0.67 19.35 7.55
CA VAL A 31 -0.94 18.28 6.55
C VAL A 31 -1.85 17.21 7.13
N GLY A 32 -2.75 16.69 6.31
CA GLY A 32 -3.53 15.51 6.62
C GLY A 32 -2.66 14.25 6.57
N VAL A 33 -2.81 13.36 7.56
CA VAL A 33 -2.01 12.14 7.70
C VAL A 33 -2.89 10.91 7.61
N ILE A 34 -2.64 10.08 6.60
CA ILE A 34 -3.27 8.76 6.46
C ILE A 34 -2.67 7.80 7.49
N ARG A 35 -3.53 7.12 8.24
CA ARG A 35 -3.18 6.17 9.30
C ARG A 35 -3.88 4.83 9.05
N ASN A 36 -3.47 3.78 9.77
CA ASN A 36 -4.16 2.47 9.74
C ASN A 36 -5.67 2.59 10.00
N ALA A 37 -6.08 3.54 10.86
CA ALA A 37 -7.48 3.82 11.16
C ALA A 37 -8.30 4.31 9.95
N ASN A 38 -7.63 4.80 8.92
CA ASN A 38 -8.26 5.23 7.68
C ASN A 38 -8.41 4.08 6.65
N PHE A 39 -7.94 2.87 6.98
CA PHE A 39 -8.05 1.71 6.10
C PHE A 39 -9.37 0.99 6.35
N THR A 40 -10.25 0.96 5.36
CA THR A 40 -11.52 0.24 5.45
C THR A 40 -11.35 -1.26 5.31
N LYS A 41 -12.38 -2.04 5.64
CA LYS A 41 -12.37 -3.51 5.52
C LYS A 41 -12.33 -3.99 4.07
N ASP A 42 -12.81 -3.18 3.15
CA ASP A 42 -12.82 -3.42 1.70
C ASP A 42 -11.58 -2.83 0.99
N PHE A 43 -10.52 -2.56 1.75
CA PHE A 43 -9.21 -2.10 1.25
C PHE A 43 -9.25 -0.77 0.50
N LYS A 44 -10.07 0.16 1.00
CA LYS A 44 -10.15 1.55 0.54
C LYS A 44 -9.71 2.52 1.62
N LEU A 45 -9.57 3.80 1.28
CA LEU A 45 -9.32 4.87 2.24
C LEU A 45 -10.62 5.54 2.66
N ASP A 46 -10.79 5.68 3.97
CA ASP A 46 -11.81 6.53 4.58
C ASP A 46 -11.19 7.89 4.92
N TYR A 47 -11.66 8.92 4.25
CA TYR A 47 -11.21 10.29 4.45
C TYR A 47 -12.03 11.07 5.48
N SER A 48 -13.06 10.46 6.09
CA SER A 48 -13.98 11.15 7.03
C SER A 48 -13.29 11.56 8.34
N ASN A 49 -12.20 10.88 8.71
CA ASN A 49 -11.48 11.10 9.97
C ASN A 49 -9.97 11.25 9.74
N ILE A 50 -9.57 12.21 8.90
CA ILE A 50 -8.17 12.55 8.69
C ILE A 50 -7.69 13.45 9.83
N GLU A 51 -6.58 13.07 10.44
CA GLU A 51 -5.88 13.92 11.42
C GLU A 51 -4.93 14.87 10.70
N TYR A 52 -5.00 16.15 11.03
CA TYR A 52 -4.11 17.19 10.52
C TYR A 52 -3.08 17.56 11.59
N ILE A 53 -1.80 17.56 11.23
CA ILE A 53 -0.71 17.89 12.12
C ILE A 53 0.29 18.84 11.44
N ASP A 54 0.97 19.64 12.26
CA ASP A 54 2.06 20.47 11.79
C ASP A 54 3.35 19.67 11.69
N VAL A 55 3.95 19.66 10.52
CA VAL A 55 5.20 18.94 10.23
C VAL A 55 6.19 19.84 9.53
N GLU A 56 7.49 19.52 9.66
CA GLU A 56 8.52 20.22 8.89
C GLU A 56 8.23 20.13 7.38
N GLN A 57 8.23 21.26 6.70
CA GLN A 57 7.97 21.34 5.26
C GLN A 57 8.89 20.43 4.44
N ARG A 58 10.18 20.36 4.79
CA ARG A 58 11.14 19.47 4.10
C ARG A 58 10.89 17.99 4.36
N THR A 59 10.30 17.64 5.52
CA THR A 59 9.91 16.28 5.85
C THR A 59 8.68 15.88 5.03
N PHE A 60 7.71 16.76 4.92
CA PHE A 60 6.55 16.58 4.06
C PHE A 60 6.93 16.46 2.59
N ALA A 61 7.85 17.31 2.09
CA ALA A 61 8.32 17.26 0.71
C ALA A 61 8.91 15.88 0.30
N LYS A 62 9.44 15.12 1.26
CA LYS A 62 9.99 13.78 1.04
C LYS A 62 9.01 12.64 1.33
N ARG A 63 7.90 12.93 2.02
CA ARG A 63 6.97 11.92 2.57
C ARG A 63 5.51 12.27 2.32
N HIS A 64 5.22 12.98 1.25
CA HIS A 64 3.86 13.13 0.76
C HIS A 64 3.46 11.94 -0.10
N LEU A 65 2.16 11.70 -0.17
CA LEU A 65 1.60 10.68 -1.06
C LEU A 65 1.54 11.19 -2.50
N GLU A 66 1.84 10.29 -3.42
CA GLU A 66 1.66 10.48 -4.86
C GLU A 66 0.61 9.49 -5.39
N ASN A 67 -0.09 9.89 -6.44
CA ASN A 67 -1.03 8.99 -7.11
C ASN A 67 -0.31 7.72 -7.57
N GLY A 68 -0.87 6.56 -7.25
CA GLY A 68 -0.24 5.27 -7.53
C GLY A 68 0.62 4.70 -6.40
N ASP A 69 0.82 5.43 -5.30
CA ASP A 69 1.50 4.89 -4.13
C ASP A 69 0.72 3.74 -3.48
N LEU A 70 1.43 2.73 -3.01
CA LEU A 70 0.87 1.64 -2.22
C LEU A 70 1.17 1.90 -0.75
N ILE A 71 0.13 2.24 0.03
CA ILE A 71 0.25 2.49 1.47
C ILE A 71 0.13 1.15 2.20
N VAL A 72 1.19 0.74 2.89
CA VAL A 72 1.29 -0.56 3.56
C VAL A 72 1.29 -0.38 5.07
N GLU A 73 0.42 -1.10 5.77
CA GLU A 73 0.42 -1.20 7.23
C GLU A 73 1.63 -2.01 7.69
N LYS A 74 2.57 -1.38 8.39
CA LYS A 74 3.77 -2.06 8.89
C LYS A 74 3.75 -2.37 10.38
N SER A 75 2.84 -1.76 11.14
CA SER A 75 2.71 -1.93 12.59
C SER A 75 1.26 -1.74 13.05
N GLY A 76 0.86 -2.43 14.10
CA GLY A 76 -0.48 -2.29 14.69
C GLY A 76 -1.45 -3.41 14.35
N GLY A 77 -1.00 -4.46 13.68
CA GLY A 77 -1.82 -5.64 13.39
C GLY A 77 -2.13 -6.48 14.64
N SER A 78 -2.95 -7.49 14.46
CA SER A 78 -3.35 -8.48 15.46
C SER A 78 -3.37 -9.89 14.86
N ASP A 79 -3.66 -10.91 15.66
CA ASP A 79 -3.79 -12.29 15.18
C ASP A 79 -4.84 -12.45 14.08
N ASN A 80 -5.96 -11.72 14.22
CA ASN A 80 -7.06 -11.76 13.23
C ASN A 80 -6.84 -10.82 12.04
N ASN A 81 -6.10 -9.73 12.25
CA ASN A 81 -5.80 -8.73 11.22
C ASN A 81 -4.27 -8.55 11.12
N PRO A 82 -3.58 -9.41 10.35
CA PRO A 82 -2.15 -9.32 10.22
C PRO A 82 -1.72 -7.98 9.61
N VAL A 83 -0.49 -7.55 9.90
CA VAL A 83 0.14 -6.40 9.21
C VAL A 83 0.37 -6.72 7.73
N GLY A 84 0.69 -5.71 6.93
CA GLY A 84 0.87 -5.84 5.49
C GLY A 84 -0.41 -5.56 4.70
N ARG A 85 -1.50 -5.15 5.36
CA ARG A 85 -2.67 -4.61 4.68
C ARG A 85 -2.24 -3.42 3.85
N THR A 86 -2.61 -3.43 2.58
CA THR A 86 -2.13 -2.48 1.58
C THR A 86 -3.29 -1.80 0.88
N ILE A 87 -3.19 -0.49 0.68
CA ILE A 87 -4.17 0.34 -0.02
C ILE A 87 -3.46 1.03 -1.19
N LEU A 88 -4.09 1.03 -2.34
CA LEU A 88 -3.67 1.85 -3.47
C LEU A 88 -4.18 3.28 -3.27
N TYR A 89 -3.26 4.25 -3.31
CA TYR A 89 -3.62 5.66 -3.24
C TYR A 89 -3.92 6.19 -4.64
N GLU A 90 -5.17 6.53 -4.89
CA GLU A 90 -5.66 7.11 -6.16
C GLU A 90 -6.06 8.59 -6.01
N GLY A 91 -5.54 9.25 -4.96
CA GLY A 91 -5.81 10.66 -4.67
C GLY A 91 -4.84 11.63 -5.36
N LYS A 92 -5.07 12.91 -5.13
CA LYS A 92 -4.18 13.97 -5.65
C LYS A 92 -2.82 13.91 -4.96
N SER A 93 -1.75 13.91 -5.75
CA SER A 93 -0.37 13.93 -5.26
C SER A 93 -0.08 15.20 -4.44
N GLY A 94 0.73 15.07 -3.39
CA GLY A 94 1.17 16.21 -2.58
C GLY A 94 0.14 16.78 -1.61
N VAL A 95 -1.00 16.11 -1.37
CA VAL A 95 -2.04 16.59 -0.44
C VAL A 95 -1.89 15.97 0.94
N PHE A 96 -1.64 14.67 1.01
CA PHE A 96 -1.55 13.92 2.25
C PHE A 96 -0.15 13.39 2.50
N SER A 97 0.15 13.13 3.76
CA SER A 97 1.25 12.28 4.19
C SER A 97 0.70 11.00 4.83
N PHE A 98 1.53 10.17 5.41
CA PHE A 98 1.18 8.89 6.01
C PHE A 98 1.95 8.67 7.31
N SER A 99 1.33 7.94 8.25
CA SER A 99 1.84 7.77 9.61
C SER A 99 3.09 6.88 9.66
N ASN A 100 3.82 6.94 10.77
CA ASN A 100 4.96 6.06 11.04
C ASN A 100 4.58 4.59 11.27
N PHE A 101 3.28 4.27 11.45
CA PHE A 101 2.75 2.89 11.49
C PHE A 101 2.53 2.32 10.09
N THR A 102 2.67 3.14 9.07
CA THR A 102 2.59 2.77 7.66
C THR A 102 3.91 3.06 6.95
N MET A 103 4.05 2.55 5.76
CA MET A 103 5.07 2.88 4.79
C MET A 103 4.44 2.98 3.41
N VAL A 104 5.14 3.58 2.48
CA VAL A 104 4.74 3.64 1.07
C VAL A 104 5.72 2.84 0.23
N LEU A 105 5.16 2.06 -0.69
CA LEU A 105 5.88 1.52 -1.83
C LEU A 105 5.54 2.37 -3.05
N ARG A 106 6.51 3.09 -3.56
CA ARG A 106 6.41 3.90 -4.78
C ARG A 106 7.11 3.20 -5.92
N ILE A 107 6.43 2.99 -7.02
CA ILE A 107 6.99 2.30 -8.18
C ILE A 107 8.15 3.12 -8.76
N ARG A 108 9.25 2.43 -9.09
CA ARG A 108 10.43 3.04 -9.72
C ARG A 108 10.33 3.13 -11.23
N TYR A 109 9.63 2.18 -11.86
CA TYR A 109 9.61 1.95 -13.31
C TYR A 109 8.17 1.81 -13.81
N ASN A 110 7.50 2.95 -14.02
CA ASN A 110 6.10 2.99 -14.48
C ASN A 110 5.90 2.44 -15.92
N ASP A 111 6.97 2.30 -16.66
CA ASP A 111 7.03 1.67 -17.98
C ASP A 111 7.17 0.14 -17.93
N THR A 112 7.31 -0.42 -16.73
CA THR A 112 7.54 -1.85 -16.50
C THR A 112 6.46 -2.48 -15.62
N VAL A 113 5.99 -1.76 -14.59
CA VAL A 113 4.99 -2.27 -13.64
C VAL A 113 3.90 -1.22 -13.38
N LEU A 114 2.65 -1.68 -13.38
CA LEU A 114 1.49 -0.86 -13.03
C LEU A 114 1.20 -0.95 -11.53
N SER A 115 0.98 0.19 -10.88
CA SER A 115 0.67 0.26 -9.43
C SER A 115 -0.52 -0.62 -9.06
N LYS A 116 -1.57 -0.60 -9.87
CA LYS A 116 -2.79 -1.39 -9.65
C LYS A 116 -2.55 -2.90 -9.79
N TYR A 117 -1.69 -3.32 -10.73
CA TYR A 117 -1.27 -4.72 -10.84
C TYR A 117 -0.53 -5.17 -9.57
N LEU A 118 0.46 -4.40 -9.15
CA LEU A 118 1.24 -4.69 -7.94
C LEU A 118 0.36 -4.71 -6.69
N TYR A 119 -0.59 -3.78 -6.59
CA TYR A 119 -1.59 -3.76 -5.53
C TYR A 119 -2.37 -5.08 -5.46
N TYR A 120 -2.90 -5.58 -6.58
CA TYR A 120 -3.62 -6.85 -6.62
C TYR A 120 -2.74 -8.05 -6.27
N CYS A 121 -1.46 -8.05 -6.66
CA CYS A 121 -0.52 -9.08 -6.25
C CYS A 121 -0.32 -9.12 -4.72
N ILE A 122 -0.14 -7.96 -4.10
CA ILE A 122 0.03 -7.85 -2.65
C ILE A 122 -1.28 -8.19 -1.92
N LEU A 123 -2.41 -7.71 -2.42
CA LEU A 123 -3.73 -8.03 -1.88
C LEU A 123 -4.00 -9.54 -1.90
N ALA A 124 -3.70 -10.23 -2.99
CA ALA A 124 -3.82 -11.70 -3.07
C ALA A 124 -2.95 -12.40 -2.02
N LYS A 125 -1.72 -11.94 -1.80
CA LYS A 125 -0.83 -12.45 -0.74
C LYS A 125 -1.40 -12.20 0.66
N TYR A 126 -2.01 -11.05 0.88
CA TYR A 126 -2.68 -10.74 2.14
C TYR A 126 -3.87 -11.68 2.39
N GLN A 127 -4.76 -11.81 1.41
CA GLN A 127 -5.97 -12.65 1.49
C GLN A 127 -5.66 -14.14 1.66
N THR A 128 -4.58 -14.63 1.07
CA THR A 128 -4.13 -16.03 1.23
C THR A 128 -3.38 -16.26 2.55
N GLY A 129 -3.25 -15.26 3.42
CA GLY A 129 -2.64 -15.38 4.74
C GLY A 129 -1.10 -15.35 4.73
N ALA A 130 -0.44 -15.14 3.60
CA ALA A 130 1.02 -15.11 3.49
C ALA A 130 1.67 -14.06 4.41
N MET A 131 0.96 -12.96 4.72
CA MET A 131 1.46 -11.91 5.61
C MET A 131 1.67 -12.38 7.04
N ARG A 132 0.96 -13.41 7.52
CA ARG A 132 1.17 -14.00 8.85
C ARG A 132 2.59 -14.54 9.06
N LEU A 133 3.23 -15.02 7.98
CA LEU A 133 4.61 -15.50 7.99
C LEU A 133 5.65 -14.36 7.95
N MET A 134 5.17 -13.14 7.70
CA MET A 134 5.99 -11.94 7.53
C MET A 134 5.84 -10.95 8.68
N GLN A 135 5.26 -11.36 9.81
CA GLN A 135 5.08 -10.50 10.97
C GLN A 135 5.77 -11.03 12.21
N THR A 136 6.13 -10.11 13.12
CA THR A 136 6.58 -10.43 14.48
C THR A 136 5.51 -10.03 15.46
N GLN A 137 5.45 -10.71 16.60
CA GLN A 137 4.63 -10.33 17.72
C GLN A 137 5.54 -9.86 18.87
N THR A 138 5.39 -8.61 19.28
CA THR A 138 6.07 -8.05 20.44
C THR A 138 5.01 -7.38 21.31
N THR A 139 4.81 -7.87 22.54
CA THR A 139 3.92 -7.26 23.54
C THR A 139 2.52 -6.88 23.02
N GLY A 140 1.88 -7.77 22.26
CA GLY A 140 0.53 -7.56 21.71
C GLY A 140 0.47 -6.75 20.41
N LEU A 141 1.56 -6.11 19.96
CA LEU A 141 1.62 -5.43 18.67
C LEU A 141 2.37 -6.28 17.63
N HIS A 142 1.75 -6.44 16.49
CA HIS A 142 2.39 -7.11 15.35
C HIS A 142 3.10 -6.10 14.46
N ASN A 143 4.32 -6.42 14.08
CA ASN A 143 5.13 -5.61 13.16
C ASN A 143 5.52 -6.42 11.93
N LEU A 144 5.53 -5.78 10.78
CA LEU A 144 5.96 -6.38 9.52
C LEU A 144 7.47 -6.62 9.54
N ILE A 145 7.90 -7.84 9.21
CA ILE A 145 9.31 -8.16 8.99
C ILE A 145 9.69 -7.64 7.61
N LEU A 146 10.16 -6.40 7.58
CA LEU A 146 10.37 -5.64 6.34
C LEU A 146 11.20 -6.39 5.31
N ASN A 147 12.30 -7.03 5.72
CA ASN A 147 13.15 -7.79 4.78
C ASN A 147 12.40 -8.95 4.12
N LYS A 148 11.58 -9.70 4.87
CA LYS A 148 10.77 -10.79 4.29
C LYS A 148 9.75 -10.25 3.29
N PHE A 149 9.08 -9.15 3.66
CA PHE A 149 8.09 -8.50 2.80
C PHE A 149 8.72 -7.95 1.52
N LEU A 150 9.83 -7.23 1.62
CA LEU A 150 10.52 -6.64 0.47
C LEU A 150 11.20 -7.69 -0.45
N LEU A 151 11.53 -8.86 0.09
CA LEU A 151 12.04 -10.00 -0.70
C LEU A 151 10.92 -10.88 -1.28
N MET A 152 9.65 -10.53 -1.05
CA MET A 152 8.53 -11.24 -1.63
C MET A 152 8.62 -11.23 -3.15
N SER A 153 8.50 -12.43 -3.75
CA SER A 153 8.54 -12.60 -5.20
C SER A 153 7.21 -12.20 -5.83
N ILE A 154 7.27 -11.35 -6.83
CA ILE A 154 6.16 -10.93 -7.69
C ILE A 154 6.36 -11.56 -9.07
N CYS A 155 5.36 -12.27 -9.56
CA CYS A 155 5.32 -12.73 -10.94
C CYS A 155 4.90 -11.55 -11.83
N LEU A 156 5.81 -11.08 -12.66
CA LEU A 156 5.63 -9.88 -13.45
C LEU A 156 5.47 -10.22 -14.93
N PRO A 157 4.27 -10.05 -15.51
CA PRO A 157 4.01 -10.18 -16.95
C PRO A 157 4.36 -8.90 -17.70
N PRO A 158 4.41 -8.93 -19.04
CA PRO A 158 4.46 -7.73 -19.86
C PRO A 158 3.29 -6.78 -19.55
N LEU A 159 3.47 -5.47 -19.78
CA LEU A 159 2.48 -4.43 -19.43
C LEU A 159 1.09 -4.68 -20.01
N TYR A 160 0.98 -5.16 -21.24
CA TYR A 160 -0.30 -5.45 -21.87
C TYR A 160 -1.07 -6.55 -21.09
N GLU A 161 -0.35 -7.53 -20.59
CA GLU A 161 -0.93 -8.61 -19.80
C GLU A 161 -1.30 -8.14 -18.39
N GLN A 162 -0.50 -7.26 -17.78
CA GLN A 162 -0.88 -6.61 -16.51
C GLN A 162 -2.21 -5.85 -16.66
N ARG A 163 -2.39 -5.08 -17.74
CA ARG A 163 -3.65 -4.37 -18.02
C ARG A 163 -4.82 -5.34 -18.17
N ARG A 164 -4.64 -6.40 -18.97
CA ARG A 164 -5.66 -7.43 -19.18
C ARG A 164 -6.09 -8.08 -17.85
N ILE A 165 -5.14 -8.36 -16.96
CA ILE A 165 -5.41 -8.93 -15.64
C ILE A 165 -6.19 -7.94 -14.77
N ILE A 166 -5.77 -6.68 -14.73
CA ILE A 166 -6.47 -5.62 -13.99
C ILE A 166 -7.92 -5.51 -14.48
N ASP A 167 -8.13 -5.40 -15.78
CA ASP A 167 -9.46 -5.25 -16.38
C ASP A 167 -10.38 -6.43 -16.03
N GLN A 168 -9.86 -7.65 -16.03
CA GLN A 168 -10.61 -8.83 -15.64
C GLN A 168 -11.00 -8.79 -14.15
N ILE A 169 -10.06 -8.45 -13.27
CA ILE A 169 -10.33 -8.34 -11.83
C ILE A 169 -11.40 -7.27 -11.56
N GLU A 170 -11.30 -6.10 -12.17
CA GLU A 170 -12.27 -5.00 -12.00
C GLU A 170 -13.64 -5.36 -12.56
N THR A 171 -13.70 -6.05 -13.68
CA THR A 171 -14.94 -6.58 -14.24
C THR A 171 -15.61 -7.56 -13.27
N PHE A 172 -14.85 -8.46 -12.65
CA PHE A 172 -15.36 -9.39 -11.65
C PHE A 172 -15.93 -8.65 -10.44
N PHE A 173 -15.20 -7.68 -9.88
CA PHE A 173 -15.69 -6.90 -8.73
C PHE A 173 -16.95 -6.12 -9.08
N THR A 174 -17.01 -5.49 -10.26
CA THR A 174 -18.21 -4.77 -10.71
C THR A 174 -19.40 -5.71 -10.82
N THR A 175 -19.22 -6.88 -11.42
CA THR A 175 -20.27 -7.89 -11.56
C THR A 175 -20.77 -8.40 -10.21
N LEU A 176 -19.86 -8.69 -9.28
CA LEU A 176 -20.20 -9.13 -7.93
C LEU A 176 -21.02 -8.06 -7.18
N ASN A 177 -20.62 -6.80 -7.28
CA ASN A 177 -21.36 -5.70 -6.64
C ASN A 177 -22.78 -5.56 -7.20
N LEU A 178 -22.96 -5.65 -8.52
CA LEU A 178 -24.28 -5.63 -9.15
C LEU A 178 -25.18 -6.79 -8.67
N ILE A 179 -24.61 -7.98 -8.51
CA ILE A 179 -25.33 -9.14 -7.97
C ILE A 179 -25.74 -8.87 -6.52
N MET A 180 -24.82 -8.36 -5.69
CA MET A 180 -25.11 -8.07 -4.27
C MET A 180 -26.17 -6.98 -4.10
N GLU A 181 -26.21 -5.98 -4.97
CA GLU A 181 -27.23 -4.91 -4.97
C GLU A 181 -28.61 -5.40 -5.44
N SER A 182 -28.65 -6.54 -6.14
CA SER A 182 -29.89 -7.14 -6.64
C SER A 182 -30.55 -8.14 -5.67
N LEU A 183 -29.89 -8.49 -4.58
CA LEU A 183 -30.35 -9.40 -3.52
C LEU A 183 -30.97 -8.65 -2.35
#